data_a245b0627e0db57e2c831ad42e9b6ac2
#
_entry.id   a245b0627e0db57e2c831ad42e9b6ac2
#
_cell.length_a   1.000
_cell.length_b   1.000
_cell.length_c   1.000
_cell.angle_alpha   90.00
_cell.angle_beta   90.00
_cell.angle_gamma   90.00
#
_symmetry.space_group_name_H-M   'P 1'
#
loop_
_entity.id
_entity.type
_entity.pdbx_description
1 polymer ?
#
loop_
_entity_poly.entity_id
_entity_poly.type
_entity_poly.pdbx_seq_one_letter_code
_entity_poly.pdbx_strand_id
1 'polypeptide(L)'
;IGLVPFLIIINYLKPSNIVFEKYYSNLLYPLISEKLRLITGWVVFAVGDVLYLFLGISLIYFIISDGNNIFNKIINLGSSVFILTFLFYVLWGFNYKRITIKDKLNIKNEFDKKELVSFTENLINKINDKHELLFIHDSVKPKNIYSFEKNIQISKENTVKLKGVFKESLLKSNYKNISVKKSLFSLPLTYMGFSGYINPFTNEANINRKIPSTSLTFVINHEIAHQLGIASEKDANFISYLMLINSDNHYHKFCGYSYALRLCLNKLSKIDYNLYQELLKKVNKGIIKDYVEINNFWKKYDGKIEVVSKKSYDLFLKQNNIQTGIKNYN
;
A
#
# COMPACT_ATOMS: atom_id res chain seq x y z
N ILE A 1 -18.29 -1.41 27.24
CA ILE A 1 -19.63 -0.82 26.91
C ILE A 1 -19.52 0.15 25.71
N GLY A 2 -18.49 1.02 25.63
CA GLY A 2 -18.35 2.01 24.52
C GLY A 2 -17.99 1.46 23.15
N LEU A 3 -17.41 0.24 23.04
CA LEU A 3 -16.93 -0.30 21.76
C LEU A 3 -18.08 -0.58 20.78
N VAL A 4 -19.17 -1.21 21.26
CA VAL A 4 -20.30 -1.58 20.40
C VAL A 4 -21.01 -0.36 19.84
N PRO A 5 -21.42 0.65 20.63
CA PRO A 5 -21.98 1.89 20.09
C PRO A 5 -21.04 2.61 19.12
N PHE A 6 -19.73 2.64 19.42
CA PHE A 6 -18.73 3.27 18.56
C PHE A 6 -18.65 2.57 17.19
N LEU A 7 -18.58 1.24 17.15
CA LEU A 7 -18.57 0.47 15.90
C LEU A 7 -19.88 0.62 15.11
N ILE A 8 -21.02 0.69 15.81
CA ILE A 8 -22.32 0.96 15.17
C ILE A 8 -22.27 2.33 14.49
N ILE A 9 -21.86 3.38 15.19
CA ILE A 9 -21.74 4.72 14.63
C ILE A 9 -20.84 4.71 13.39
N ILE A 10 -19.66 4.09 13.47
CA ILE A 10 -18.74 4.00 12.32
C ILE A 10 -19.37 3.29 11.13
N ASN A 11 -20.15 2.22 11.34
CA ASN A 11 -20.82 1.48 10.27
C ASN A 11 -21.98 2.28 9.64
N TYR A 12 -22.67 3.12 10.43
CA TYR A 12 -23.68 4.04 9.89
C TYR A 12 -23.07 5.16 9.03
N LEU A 13 -21.80 5.48 9.21
CA LEU A 13 -21.09 6.47 8.41
C LEU A 13 -20.79 5.90 7.02
N LYS A 14 -21.57 6.28 6.03
CA LYS A 14 -21.40 5.80 4.64
C LYS A 14 -20.00 6.14 4.10
N PRO A 15 -19.40 5.26 3.26
CA PRO A 15 -18.22 5.62 2.47
C PRO A 15 -18.53 6.83 1.57
N SER A 16 -17.48 7.51 1.13
CA SER A 16 -17.60 8.69 0.23
C SER A 16 -18.45 9.84 0.81
N ASN A 17 -18.39 10.01 2.12
CA ASN A 17 -19.10 11.11 2.76
C ASN A 17 -18.32 12.42 2.57
N ILE A 18 -18.97 13.42 1.96
CA ILE A 18 -18.40 14.75 1.71
C ILE A 18 -17.91 15.42 3.02
N VAL A 19 -18.60 15.17 4.14
CA VAL A 19 -18.20 15.70 5.45
C VAL A 19 -16.85 15.11 5.89
N PHE A 20 -16.69 13.77 5.76
CA PHE A 20 -15.40 13.13 6.06
C PHE A 20 -14.30 13.59 5.13
N GLU A 21 -14.58 13.72 3.84
CA GLU A 21 -13.59 14.23 2.88
C GLU A 21 -13.14 15.65 3.26
N LYS A 22 -14.10 16.54 3.57
CA LYS A 22 -13.79 17.94 3.87
C LYS A 22 -13.07 18.13 5.20
N TYR A 23 -13.60 17.57 6.28
CA TYR A 23 -13.15 17.87 7.64
C TYR A 23 -12.09 16.92 8.16
N TYR A 24 -12.18 15.62 7.81
CA TYR A 24 -11.18 14.66 8.26
C TYR A 24 -10.06 14.52 7.23
N SER A 25 -10.33 14.00 6.04
CA SER A 25 -9.28 13.61 5.09
C SER A 25 -8.49 14.79 4.52
N ASN A 26 -9.12 15.98 4.37
CA ASN A 26 -8.49 17.17 3.80
C ASN A 26 -8.05 18.21 4.83
N LEU A 27 -8.45 18.09 6.10
CA LEU A 27 -8.10 19.06 7.13
C LEU A 27 -7.42 18.40 8.33
N LEU A 28 -8.12 17.53 9.06
CA LEU A 28 -7.64 16.95 10.32
C LEU A 28 -6.51 15.95 10.09
N TYR A 29 -6.70 14.99 9.18
CA TYR A 29 -5.72 13.93 8.92
C TYR A 29 -4.34 14.45 8.46
N PRO A 30 -4.23 15.41 7.53
CA PRO A 30 -2.94 16.00 7.16
C PRO A 30 -2.17 16.57 8.35
N LEU A 31 -2.86 17.20 9.31
CA LEU A 31 -2.25 17.74 10.53
C LEU A 31 -1.80 16.62 11.48
N ILE A 32 -2.66 15.63 11.72
CA ILE A 32 -2.32 14.46 12.56
C ILE A 32 -1.12 13.74 11.97
N SER A 33 -1.18 13.39 10.69
CA SER A 33 -0.15 12.61 10.00
C SER A 33 1.21 13.34 10.00
N GLU A 34 1.22 14.66 9.78
CA GLU A 34 2.45 15.45 9.87
C GLU A 34 3.04 15.42 11.28
N LYS A 35 2.22 15.63 12.32
CA LYS A 35 2.69 15.61 13.70
C LYS A 35 3.25 14.26 14.11
N LEU A 36 2.57 13.16 13.75
CA LEU A 36 3.07 11.81 14.02
C LEU A 36 4.44 11.59 13.34
N ARG A 37 4.58 11.96 12.07
CA ARG A 37 5.85 11.86 11.34
C ARG A 37 6.95 12.79 11.87
N LEU A 38 6.61 13.95 12.43
CA LEU A 38 7.60 14.81 13.10
C LEU A 38 8.15 14.13 14.36
N ILE A 39 7.29 13.44 15.12
CA ILE A 39 7.68 12.78 16.37
C ILE A 39 8.52 11.52 16.10
N THR A 40 8.16 10.73 15.09
CA THR A 40 8.76 9.41 14.84
C THR A 40 9.73 9.37 13.64
N GLY A 41 9.58 10.31 12.70
CA GLY A 41 10.26 10.25 11.40
C GLY A 41 11.77 10.39 11.43
N TRP A 42 12.34 11.04 12.44
CA TRP A 42 13.77 11.18 12.64
C TRP A 42 14.46 9.93 13.20
N VAL A 43 13.70 9.03 13.83
CA VAL A 43 14.21 7.76 14.34
C VAL A 43 14.57 6.85 13.15
N VAL A 44 15.71 6.16 13.22
CA VAL A 44 16.23 5.36 12.10
C VAL A 44 15.45 4.05 11.88
N PHE A 45 14.90 3.48 12.93
CA PHE A 45 14.12 2.23 12.90
C PHE A 45 12.60 2.49 12.91
N ALA A 46 11.81 1.46 12.63
CA ALA A 46 10.35 1.51 12.65
C ALA A 46 9.84 1.60 14.10
N VAL A 47 9.48 2.80 14.55
CA VAL A 47 8.94 3.04 15.91
C VAL A 47 7.61 2.31 16.10
N GLY A 48 6.78 2.26 15.05
CA GLY A 48 5.52 1.54 15.07
C GLY A 48 5.67 0.04 15.29
N ASP A 49 6.74 -0.58 14.78
CA ASP A 49 7.04 -1.99 15.02
C ASP A 49 7.41 -2.23 16.50
N VAL A 50 8.21 -1.34 17.07
CA VAL A 50 8.56 -1.39 18.49
C VAL A 50 7.32 -1.21 19.37
N LEU A 51 6.42 -0.30 19.00
CA LEU A 51 5.13 -0.12 19.68
C LEU A 51 4.31 -1.41 19.66
N TYR A 52 4.21 -2.10 18.51
CA TYR A 52 3.49 -3.37 18.41
C TYR A 52 4.16 -4.48 19.25
N LEU A 53 5.48 -4.56 19.29
CA LEU A 53 6.19 -5.49 20.19
C LEU A 53 5.86 -5.20 21.66
N PHE A 54 5.91 -3.94 22.05
CA PHE A 54 5.58 -3.53 23.42
C PHE A 54 4.12 -3.88 23.79
N LEU A 55 3.18 -3.59 22.91
CA LEU A 55 1.76 -3.94 23.12
C LEU A 55 1.56 -5.46 23.22
N GLY A 56 2.24 -6.24 22.38
CA GLY A 56 2.20 -7.70 22.43
C GLY A 56 2.76 -8.26 23.74
N ILE A 57 3.93 -7.79 24.18
CA ILE A 57 4.56 -8.19 25.43
C ILE A 57 3.66 -7.79 26.62
N SER A 58 3.11 -6.57 26.59
CA SER A 58 2.20 -6.08 27.65
C SER A 58 0.92 -6.93 27.74
N LEU A 59 0.38 -7.37 26.59
CA LEU A 59 -0.78 -8.25 26.55
C LEU A 59 -0.46 -9.62 27.13
N ILE A 60 0.67 -10.22 26.77
CA ILE A 60 1.13 -11.50 27.33
C ILE A 60 1.30 -11.38 28.84
N TYR A 61 2.02 -10.36 29.31
CA TYR A 61 2.20 -10.11 30.74
C TYR A 61 0.87 -9.96 31.48
N PHE A 62 -0.08 -9.20 30.91
CA PHE A 62 -1.41 -9.02 31.47
C PHE A 62 -2.18 -10.34 31.60
N ILE A 63 -2.08 -11.23 30.61
CA ILE A 63 -2.76 -12.53 30.63
C ILE A 63 -2.20 -13.44 31.72
N ILE A 64 -0.86 -13.50 31.87
CA ILE A 64 -0.18 -14.41 32.81
C ILE A 64 -0.08 -13.87 34.25
N SER A 65 -0.29 -12.57 34.47
CA SER A 65 -0.19 -11.96 35.79
C SER A 65 -1.33 -12.42 36.72
N ASP A 66 -1.01 -12.80 37.96
CA ASP A 66 -1.95 -13.40 38.92
C ASP A 66 -2.80 -12.37 39.72
N GLY A 67 -2.54 -11.08 39.57
CA GLY A 67 -3.03 -10.04 40.48
C GLY A 67 -4.49 -9.59 40.38
N ASN A 68 -5.25 -10.03 39.35
CA ASN A 68 -6.60 -9.50 39.08
C ASN A 68 -7.66 -10.60 38.98
N ASN A 69 -8.86 -10.32 39.54
CA ASN A 69 -10.05 -11.13 39.30
C ASN A 69 -10.33 -11.20 37.78
N ILE A 70 -10.77 -12.35 37.30
CA ILE A 70 -11.09 -12.59 35.87
C ILE A 70 -12.04 -11.53 35.31
N PHE A 71 -12.99 -11.06 36.06
CA PHE A 71 -13.93 -10.01 35.70
C PHE A 71 -13.20 -8.69 35.38
N ASN A 72 -12.27 -8.28 36.23
CA ASN A 72 -11.45 -7.08 36.02
C ASN A 72 -10.52 -7.25 34.79
N LYS A 73 -9.97 -8.46 34.55
CA LYS A 73 -9.20 -8.76 33.37
C LYS A 73 -10.03 -8.58 32.09
N ILE A 74 -11.27 -9.08 32.05
CA ILE A 74 -12.17 -8.92 30.91
C ILE A 74 -12.49 -7.43 30.64
N ILE A 75 -12.81 -6.67 31.70
CA ILE A 75 -13.11 -5.23 31.56
C ILE A 75 -11.89 -4.47 31.05
N ASN A 76 -10.71 -4.72 31.60
CA ASN A 76 -9.48 -4.03 31.20
C ASN A 76 -9.09 -4.35 29.76
N LEU A 77 -9.21 -5.62 29.34
CA LEU A 77 -8.98 -6.05 27.97
C LEU A 77 -9.97 -5.37 27.01
N GLY A 78 -11.26 -5.38 27.34
CA GLY A 78 -12.29 -4.73 26.55
C GLY A 78 -12.07 -3.21 26.42
N SER A 79 -11.63 -2.56 27.51
CA SER A 79 -11.29 -1.13 27.51
C SER A 79 -10.07 -0.84 26.65
N SER A 80 -9.02 -1.68 26.71
CA SER A 80 -7.82 -1.55 25.89
C SER A 80 -8.14 -1.72 24.40
N VAL A 81 -8.94 -2.73 24.03
CA VAL A 81 -9.41 -2.93 22.66
C VAL A 81 -10.21 -1.72 22.18
N PHE A 82 -11.09 -1.18 23.01
CA PHE A 82 -11.85 0.03 22.66
C PHE A 82 -10.94 1.22 22.40
N ILE A 83 -10.00 1.51 23.29
CA ILE A 83 -9.05 2.63 23.14
C ILE A 83 -8.22 2.47 21.88
N LEU A 84 -7.64 1.29 21.64
CA LEU A 84 -6.83 1.04 20.43
C LEU A 84 -7.66 1.17 19.16
N THR A 85 -8.89 0.66 19.14
CA THR A 85 -9.79 0.80 17.99
C THR A 85 -10.18 2.26 17.76
N PHE A 86 -10.49 3.00 18.80
CA PHE A 86 -10.81 4.43 18.73
C PHE A 86 -9.62 5.22 18.17
N LEU A 87 -8.42 5.01 18.74
CA LEU A 87 -7.20 5.65 18.25
C LEU A 87 -6.89 5.28 16.80
N PHE A 88 -7.03 4.01 16.41
CA PHE A 88 -6.88 3.58 15.03
C PHE A 88 -7.75 4.40 14.08
N TYR A 89 -9.06 4.53 14.38
CA TYR A 89 -9.96 5.28 13.50
C TYR A 89 -9.63 6.78 13.47
N VAL A 90 -9.36 7.38 14.62
CA VAL A 90 -9.04 8.82 14.70
C VAL A 90 -7.72 9.15 14.00
N LEU A 91 -6.70 8.32 14.17
CA LEU A 91 -5.38 8.59 13.62
C LEU A 91 -5.25 8.23 12.13
N TRP A 92 -6.02 7.22 11.67
CA TRP A 92 -5.90 6.76 10.28
C TRP A 92 -7.18 6.16 9.68
N GLY A 93 -7.90 5.32 10.40
CA GLY A 93 -8.97 4.47 9.90
C GLY A 93 -10.13 5.21 9.20
N PHE A 94 -10.42 6.45 9.61
CA PHE A 94 -11.45 7.24 8.94
C PHE A 94 -11.12 7.58 7.47
N ASN A 95 -9.87 7.38 7.01
CA ASN A 95 -9.55 7.50 5.58
C ASN A 95 -10.27 6.45 4.71
N TYR A 96 -10.78 5.34 5.28
CA TYR A 96 -11.67 4.42 4.56
C TYR A 96 -13.01 5.05 4.13
N LYS A 97 -13.37 6.20 4.72
CA LYS A 97 -14.56 6.99 4.34
C LYS A 97 -14.27 8.05 3.27
N ARG A 98 -13.01 8.16 2.84
CA ARG A 98 -12.58 9.11 1.81
C ARG A 98 -13.23 8.79 0.47
N ILE A 99 -13.56 9.84 -0.29
CA ILE A 99 -14.01 9.70 -1.69
C ILE A 99 -12.87 9.11 -2.51
N THR A 100 -13.15 8.06 -3.28
CA THR A 100 -12.12 7.39 -4.08
C THR A 100 -11.59 8.32 -5.18
N ILE A 101 -10.34 8.11 -5.60
CA ILE A 101 -9.75 8.89 -6.71
C ILE A 101 -10.55 8.65 -7.99
N LYS A 102 -11.01 7.42 -8.19
CA LYS A 102 -11.86 7.06 -9.31
C LYS A 102 -13.13 7.91 -9.39
N ASP A 103 -13.84 8.06 -8.26
CA ASP A 103 -15.07 8.87 -8.19
C ASP A 103 -14.78 10.35 -8.42
N LYS A 104 -13.67 10.86 -7.86
CA LYS A 104 -13.24 12.25 -8.08
C LYS A 104 -12.88 12.57 -9.53
N LEU A 105 -12.34 11.59 -10.25
CA LEU A 105 -11.94 11.72 -11.65
C LEU A 105 -13.04 11.27 -12.64
N ASN A 106 -14.18 10.82 -12.15
CA ASN A 106 -15.26 10.25 -12.96
C ASN A 106 -14.77 9.14 -13.92
N ILE A 107 -13.84 8.29 -13.44
CA ILE A 107 -13.30 7.20 -14.25
C ILE A 107 -14.36 6.11 -14.41
N LYS A 108 -14.63 5.70 -15.65
CA LYS A 108 -15.55 4.60 -15.96
C LYS A 108 -15.10 3.28 -15.33
N ASN A 109 -16.07 2.43 -14.96
CA ASN A 109 -15.79 1.11 -14.38
C ASN A 109 -15.32 0.08 -15.39
N GLU A 110 -15.64 0.30 -16.65
CA GLU A 110 -15.46 -0.65 -17.75
C GLU A 110 -14.46 -0.09 -18.73
N PHE A 111 -13.61 -0.95 -19.22
CA PHE A 111 -12.70 -0.70 -20.33
C PHE A 111 -12.97 -1.73 -21.42
N ASP A 112 -12.86 -1.32 -22.67
CA ASP A 112 -12.94 -2.22 -23.82
C ASP A 112 -11.64 -3.06 -23.89
N LYS A 113 -11.76 -4.30 -24.42
CA LYS A 113 -10.62 -5.17 -24.69
C LYS A 113 -9.59 -4.47 -25.59
N LYS A 114 -10.06 -3.71 -26.60
CA LYS A 114 -9.17 -2.97 -27.50
C LYS A 114 -8.36 -1.90 -26.76
N GLU A 115 -8.99 -1.17 -25.85
CA GLU A 115 -8.31 -0.17 -25.00
C GLU A 115 -7.24 -0.83 -24.13
N LEU A 116 -7.55 -1.98 -23.50
CA LEU A 116 -6.58 -2.74 -22.70
C LEU A 116 -5.39 -3.20 -23.53
N VAL A 117 -5.63 -3.70 -24.76
CA VAL A 117 -4.56 -4.15 -25.68
C VAL A 117 -3.68 -2.99 -26.07
N SER A 118 -4.26 -1.89 -26.56
CA SER A 118 -3.52 -0.71 -26.97
C SER A 118 -2.69 -0.12 -25.82
N PHE A 119 -3.28 -0.05 -24.62
CA PHE A 119 -2.55 0.40 -23.43
C PHE A 119 -1.41 -0.54 -23.07
N THR A 120 -1.61 -1.87 -23.17
CA THR A 120 -0.59 -2.88 -22.89
C THR A 120 0.58 -2.76 -23.90
N GLU A 121 0.30 -2.60 -25.18
CA GLU A 121 1.35 -2.38 -26.19
C GLU A 121 2.14 -1.09 -25.95
N ASN A 122 1.47 -0.02 -25.58
CA ASN A 122 2.15 1.22 -25.19
C ASN A 122 3.06 1.02 -23.97
N LEU A 123 2.61 0.25 -22.97
CA LEU A 123 3.43 -0.09 -21.80
C LEU A 123 4.64 -0.95 -22.19
N ILE A 124 4.46 -1.93 -23.10
CA ILE A 124 5.57 -2.77 -23.60
C ILE A 124 6.65 -1.92 -24.25
N ASN A 125 6.27 -1.01 -25.13
CA ASN A 125 7.24 -0.10 -25.76
C ASN A 125 7.99 0.73 -24.72
N LYS A 126 7.25 1.39 -23.80
CA LYS A 126 7.85 2.23 -22.76
C LYS A 126 8.77 1.48 -21.80
N ILE A 127 8.42 0.26 -21.42
CA ILE A 127 9.25 -0.51 -20.50
C ILE A 127 10.49 -1.08 -21.19
N ASN A 128 10.36 -1.55 -22.43
CA ASN A 128 11.50 -2.04 -23.21
C ASN A 128 12.53 -0.92 -23.43
N ASP A 129 12.09 0.29 -23.84
CA ASP A 129 12.96 1.46 -23.96
C ASP A 129 13.71 1.77 -22.66
N LYS A 130 13.01 1.75 -21.52
CA LYS A 130 13.65 2.00 -20.22
C LYS A 130 14.55 0.85 -19.78
N HIS A 131 14.20 -0.37 -20.12
CA HIS A 131 15.00 -1.55 -19.82
C HIS A 131 16.35 -1.51 -20.58
N GLU A 132 16.33 -1.24 -21.87
CA GLU A 132 17.54 -1.12 -22.69
C GLU A 132 18.43 0.04 -22.24
N LEU A 133 17.82 1.19 -21.94
CA LEU A 133 18.55 2.34 -21.41
C LEU A 133 19.28 2.04 -20.08
N LEU A 134 18.69 1.22 -19.22
CA LEU A 134 19.21 0.97 -17.87
C LEU A 134 20.10 -0.26 -17.76
N PHE A 135 19.86 -1.28 -18.60
CA PHE A 135 20.46 -2.61 -18.46
C PHE A 135 21.18 -3.11 -19.72
N ILE A 136 21.32 -2.28 -20.74
CA ILE A 136 22.14 -2.46 -21.96
C ILE A 136 21.58 -3.52 -22.93
N HIS A 137 21.17 -4.70 -22.44
CA HIS A 137 20.66 -5.79 -23.27
C HIS A 137 19.28 -6.26 -22.83
N ASP A 138 18.45 -6.67 -23.79
CA ASP A 138 17.08 -7.15 -23.62
C ASP A 138 16.95 -8.36 -22.68
N SER A 139 18.02 -9.13 -22.56
CA SER A 139 18.07 -10.39 -21.79
C SER A 139 18.61 -10.23 -20.36
N VAL A 140 19.15 -9.06 -19.99
CA VAL A 140 19.66 -8.78 -18.66
C VAL A 140 18.49 -8.63 -17.68
N LYS A 141 18.47 -9.43 -16.63
CA LYS A 141 17.44 -9.32 -15.59
C LYS A 141 17.59 -7.99 -14.85
N PRO A 142 16.52 -7.19 -14.73
CA PRO A 142 16.52 -5.96 -13.95
C PRO A 142 16.91 -6.21 -12.48
N LYS A 143 17.60 -5.24 -11.92
CA LYS A 143 17.91 -5.20 -10.49
C LYS A 143 17.72 -3.78 -9.96
N ASN A 144 17.51 -3.64 -8.67
CA ASN A 144 17.50 -2.32 -8.07
C ASN A 144 18.91 -1.71 -8.13
N ILE A 145 19.01 -0.53 -8.75
CA ILE A 145 20.29 0.18 -8.95
C ILE A 145 20.58 1.20 -7.85
N TYR A 146 19.65 1.39 -6.91
CA TYR A 146 19.76 2.37 -5.83
C TYR A 146 19.74 1.72 -4.44
N SER A 147 20.37 2.37 -3.47
CA SER A 147 20.17 2.02 -2.06
C SER A 147 18.73 2.28 -1.62
N PHE A 148 18.33 1.71 -0.49
CA PHE A 148 17.01 1.94 0.09
C PHE A 148 16.77 3.44 0.36
N GLU A 149 17.76 4.11 0.90
CA GLU A 149 17.74 5.53 1.25
C GLU A 149 17.61 6.41 0.00
N LYS A 150 18.32 6.06 -1.07
CA LYS A 150 18.22 6.78 -2.36
C LYS A 150 16.86 6.59 -3.02
N ASN A 151 16.28 5.38 -2.97
CA ASN A 151 14.92 5.15 -3.42
C ASN A 151 13.91 6.01 -2.65
N ILE A 152 14.05 6.13 -1.32
CA ILE A 152 13.20 7.00 -0.50
C ILE A 152 13.35 8.47 -0.91
N GLN A 153 14.57 8.93 -1.11
CA GLN A 153 14.83 10.31 -1.52
C GLN A 153 14.09 10.64 -2.82
N ILE A 154 14.28 9.80 -3.86
CA ILE A 154 13.61 10.01 -5.15
C ILE A 154 12.08 9.89 -5.02
N SER A 155 11.58 8.96 -4.17
CA SER A 155 10.14 8.84 -3.92
C SER A 155 9.55 10.08 -3.24
N LYS A 156 10.30 10.74 -2.34
CA LYS A 156 9.90 12.03 -1.77
C LYS A 156 9.79 13.12 -2.85
N GLU A 157 10.74 13.18 -3.75
CA GLU A 157 10.73 14.10 -4.90
C GLU A 157 9.53 13.83 -5.81
N ASN A 158 9.26 12.56 -6.13
CA ASN A 158 8.09 12.14 -6.90
C ASN A 158 6.77 12.55 -6.22
N THR A 159 6.71 12.43 -4.89
CA THR A 159 5.53 12.83 -4.11
C THR A 159 5.24 14.32 -4.22
N VAL A 160 6.28 15.16 -4.21
CA VAL A 160 6.13 16.61 -4.41
C VAL A 160 5.63 16.92 -5.83
N LYS A 161 6.15 16.24 -6.85
CA LYS A 161 5.72 16.40 -8.25
C LYS A 161 4.26 16.00 -8.47
N LEU A 162 3.77 15.00 -7.75
CA LEU A 162 2.37 14.58 -7.82
C LEU A 162 1.41 15.74 -7.52
N LYS A 163 1.79 16.69 -6.66
CA LYS A 163 1.01 17.90 -6.38
C LYS A 163 0.76 18.74 -7.63
N GLY A 164 1.71 18.77 -8.57
CA GLY A 164 1.56 19.47 -9.86
C GLY A 164 0.71 18.71 -10.88
N VAL A 165 0.64 17.39 -10.79
CA VAL A 165 -0.15 16.53 -11.68
C VAL A 165 -1.64 16.59 -11.34
N PHE A 166 -1.97 16.67 -10.05
CA PHE A 166 -3.33 16.81 -9.57
C PHE A 166 -3.64 18.25 -9.21
N LYS A 167 -4.77 18.79 -9.71
CA LYS A 167 -5.33 20.01 -9.16
C LYS A 167 -5.50 19.83 -7.65
N GLU A 168 -5.28 20.87 -6.86
CA GLU A 168 -5.32 20.84 -5.38
C GLU A 168 -6.56 20.17 -4.77
N SER A 169 -7.63 20.02 -5.56
CA SER A 169 -8.88 19.39 -5.16
C SER A 169 -8.80 17.87 -4.97
N LEU A 170 -7.83 17.17 -5.58
CA LEU A 170 -7.77 15.71 -5.54
C LEU A 170 -7.10 15.15 -4.29
N LEU A 171 -6.00 15.78 -3.84
CA LEU A 171 -5.22 15.34 -2.70
C LEU A 171 -4.74 16.55 -1.90
N LYS A 172 -5.55 17.00 -0.94
CA LYS A 172 -5.11 17.92 0.11
C LYS A 172 -4.36 17.12 1.18
N SER A 173 -3.15 16.71 0.87
CA SER A 173 -2.31 15.95 1.80
C SER A 173 -1.07 16.74 2.15
N ASN A 174 -0.53 16.51 3.34
CA ASN A 174 0.72 17.11 3.73
C ASN A 174 1.87 16.24 3.25
N TYR A 175 2.62 16.75 2.27
CA TYR A 175 3.77 16.07 1.65
C TYR A 175 5.07 16.25 2.44
N LYS A 176 5.03 16.92 3.61
CA LYS A 176 6.19 17.13 4.46
C LYS A 176 6.47 15.91 5.33
N ASN A 177 7.72 15.76 5.70
CA ASN A 177 8.18 14.76 6.67
C ASN A 177 7.81 13.31 6.30
N ILE A 178 7.84 12.96 5.01
CA ILE A 178 7.62 11.57 4.57
C ILE A 178 8.56 10.64 5.33
N SER A 179 7.99 9.63 6.01
CA SER A 179 8.70 8.68 6.85
C SER A 179 8.53 7.26 6.31
N VAL A 180 9.61 6.70 5.76
CA VAL A 180 9.65 5.33 5.25
C VAL A 180 10.70 4.57 6.03
N LYS A 181 10.35 3.40 6.55
CA LYS A 181 11.19 2.57 7.42
C LYS A 181 11.32 1.14 6.89
N LYS A 182 12.44 0.50 7.23
CA LYS A 182 12.59 -0.95 7.06
C LYS A 182 11.86 -1.63 8.21
N SER A 183 10.82 -2.43 7.92
CA SER A 183 10.08 -3.14 8.96
C SER A 183 10.97 -4.17 9.68
N LEU A 184 10.87 -4.22 11.00
CA LEU A 184 11.43 -5.28 11.85
C LEU A 184 10.70 -6.61 11.63
N PHE A 185 9.43 -6.55 11.23
CA PHE A 185 8.58 -7.70 10.95
C PHE A 185 8.67 -8.20 9.50
N SER A 186 9.75 -7.90 8.77
CA SER A 186 9.88 -8.28 7.36
C SER A 186 9.66 -9.77 7.10
N LEU A 187 10.13 -10.66 7.98
CA LEU A 187 9.92 -12.11 7.82
C LEU A 187 8.46 -12.52 8.08
N PRO A 188 7.81 -12.17 9.21
CA PRO A 188 6.37 -12.36 9.37
C PRO A 188 5.54 -11.79 8.22
N LEU A 189 5.79 -10.55 7.80
CA LEU A 189 5.08 -9.92 6.67
C LEU A 189 5.18 -10.75 5.38
N THR A 190 6.36 -11.34 5.11
CA THR A 190 6.55 -12.20 3.94
C THR A 190 5.66 -13.45 4.00
N TYR A 191 5.60 -14.14 5.15
CA TYR A 191 4.69 -15.28 5.34
C TYR A 191 3.20 -14.90 5.31
N MET A 192 2.88 -13.66 5.65
CA MET A 192 1.52 -13.12 5.58
C MET A 192 1.14 -12.64 4.16
N GLY A 193 2.10 -12.59 3.23
CA GLY A 193 1.89 -12.12 1.86
C GLY A 193 1.88 -10.59 1.71
N PHE A 194 2.47 -9.84 2.66
CA PHE A 194 2.50 -8.37 2.64
C PHE A 194 3.86 -7.81 2.24
N SER A 195 3.85 -6.86 1.32
CA SER A 195 5.05 -6.15 0.85
C SER A 195 5.44 -4.96 1.73
N GLY A 196 4.49 -4.41 2.45
CA GLY A 196 4.65 -3.28 3.36
C GLY A 196 3.36 -3.03 4.11
N TYR A 197 3.34 -1.99 4.94
CA TYR A 197 2.13 -1.50 5.58
C TYR A 197 2.33 -0.10 6.16
N ILE A 198 1.25 0.67 6.26
CA ILE A 198 1.22 1.91 7.02
C ILE A 198 0.95 1.61 8.50
N ASN A 199 1.77 2.12 9.41
CA ASN A 199 1.46 2.06 10.83
C ASN A 199 0.49 3.19 11.21
N PRO A 200 -0.73 2.89 11.66
CA PRO A 200 -1.75 3.91 11.94
C PRO A 200 -1.41 4.82 13.12
N PHE A 201 -0.60 4.33 14.08
CA PHE A 201 -0.28 5.06 15.31
C PHE A 201 0.93 5.97 15.18
N THR A 202 1.85 5.66 14.29
CA THR A 202 3.08 6.44 14.06
C THR A 202 3.08 7.13 12.70
N ASN A 203 2.16 6.76 11.82
CA ASN A 203 2.10 7.19 10.42
C ASN A 203 3.40 6.89 9.63
N GLU A 204 4.12 5.84 10.00
CA GLU A 204 5.31 5.36 9.30
C GLU A 204 4.91 4.38 8.19
N ALA A 205 5.48 4.56 7.00
CA ALA A 205 5.41 3.61 5.90
C ALA A 205 6.47 2.52 6.09
N ASN A 206 6.06 1.32 6.48
CA ASN A 206 6.96 0.22 6.85
C ASN A 206 7.11 -0.77 5.69
N ILE A 207 8.31 -0.95 5.20
CA ILE A 207 8.62 -1.75 4.01
C ILE A 207 9.20 -3.10 4.41
N ASN A 208 8.64 -4.16 3.86
CA ASN A 208 9.22 -5.50 3.96
C ASN A 208 10.51 -5.56 3.12
N ARG A 209 11.68 -5.70 3.79
CA ARG A 209 13.01 -5.72 3.13
C ARG A 209 13.33 -7.05 2.43
N LYS A 210 12.50 -8.08 2.56
CA LYS A 210 12.73 -9.40 1.93
C LYS A 210 12.16 -9.50 0.52
N ILE A 211 11.29 -8.56 0.12
CA ILE A 211 10.67 -8.58 -1.21
C ILE A 211 11.69 -8.46 -2.34
N PRO A 212 11.39 -8.95 -3.54
CA PRO A 212 12.25 -8.79 -4.71
C PRO A 212 12.65 -7.34 -4.94
N SER A 213 13.91 -7.11 -5.26
CA SER A 213 14.52 -5.78 -5.29
C SER A 213 13.84 -4.80 -6.26
N THR A 214 13.34 -5.30 -7.38
CA THR A 214 12.63 -4.50 -8.40
C THR A 214 11.23 -4.07 -7.93
N SER A 215 10.59 -4.84 -7.03
CA SER A 215 9.31 -4.47 -6.42
C SER A 215 9.44 -3.36 -5.39
N LEU A 216 10.63 -3.18 -4.79
CA LEU A 216 10.86 -2.27 -3.68
C LEU A 216 10.44 -0.83 -3.98
N THR A 217 10.82 -0.31 -5.14
CA THR A 217 10.54 1.09 -5.53
C THR A 217 9.04 1.34 -5.66
N PHE A 218 8.30 0.39 -6.25
CA PHE A 218 6.83 0.49 -6.33
C PHE A 218 6.20 0.46 -4.94
N VAL A 219 6.62 -0.47 -4.08
CA VAL A 219 6.08 -0.63 -2.72
C VAL A 219 6.35 0.61 -1.87
N ILE A 220 7.54 1.22 -1.95
CA ILE A 220 7.83 2.49 -1.25
C ILE A 220 6.80 3.56 -1.61
N ASN A 221 6.53 3.77 -2.90
CA ASN A 221 5.57 4.79 -3.35
C ASN A 221 4.12 4.42 -2.97
N HIS A 222 3.77 3.13 -2.95
CA HIS A 222 2.48 2.63 -2.51
C HIS A 222 2.24 2.91 -1.02
N GLU A 223 3.21 2.60 -0.16
CA GLU A 223 3.09 2.89 1.28
C GLU A 223 3.10 4.40 1.57
N ILE A 224 3.82 5.18 0.76
CA ILE A 224 3.72 6.64 0.82
C ILE A 224 2.31 7.11 0.44
N ALA A 225 1.65 6.50 -0.55
CA ALA A 225 0.26 6.84 -0.88
C ALA A 225 -0.68 6.60 0.32
N HIS A 226 -0.52 5.47 1.04
CA HIS A 226 -1.23 5.25 2.30
C HIS A 226 -0.89 6.32 3.35
N GLN A 227 0.36 6.72 3.48
CA GLN A 227 0.79 7.78 4.40
C GLN A 227 0.13 9.14 4.06
N LEU A 228 -0.22 9.38 2.80
CA LEU A 228 -0.98 10.55 2.35
C LEU A 228 -2.50 10.44 2.62
N GLY A 229 -2.95 9.39 3.28
CA GLY A 229 -4.36 9.16 3.62
C GLY A 229 -5.18 8.47 2.53
N ILE A 230 -4.54 7.77 1.61
CA ILE A 230 -5.22 6.94 0.61
C ILE A 230 -5.40 5.54 1.20
N ALA A 231 -6.59 5.21 1.69
CA ALA A 231 -6.85 3.91 2.31
C ALA A 231 -7.23 2.81 1.30
N SER A 232 -7.75 3.19 0.13
CA SER A 232 -8.07 2.26 -0.95
C SER A 232 -6.79 1.73 -1.61
N GLU A 233 -6.64 0.41 -1.68
CA GLU A 233 -5.49 -0.23 -2.33
C GLU A 233 -5.39 0.08 -3.82
N LYS A 234 -6.54 0.11 -4.52
CA LYS A 234 -6.58 0.50 -5.93
C LYS A 234 -6.09 1.92 -6.14
N ASP A 235 -6.53 2.82 -5.28
CA ASP A 235 -6.12 4.22 -5.35
C ASP A 235 -4.64 4.37 -4.96
N ALA A 236 -4.16 3.62 -3.96
CA ALA A 236 -2.75 3.62 -3.56
C ALA A 236 -1.85 3.08 -4.70
N ASN A 237 -2.25 2.00 -5.36
CA ASN A 237 -1.58 1.47 -6.55
C ASN A 237 -1.57 2.50 -7.70
N PHE A 238 -2.70 3.16 -7.95
CA PHE A 238 -2.81 4.17 -9.00
C PHE A 238 -1.93 5.40 -8.70
N ILE A 239 -1.93 5.89 -7.46
CA ILE A 239 -1.07 7.00 -7.03
C ILE A 239 0.41 6.61 -7.12
N SER A 240 0.78 5.40 -6.67
CA SER A 240 2.15 4.89 -6.83
C SER A 240 2.59 4.87 -8.30
N TYR A 241 1.74 4.33 -9.17
CA TYR A 241 1.99 4.34 -10.62
C TYR A 241 2.23 5.77 -11.14
N LEU A 242 1.35 6.72 -10.79
CA LEU A 242 1.49 8.11 -11.22
C LEU A 242 2.74 8.79 -10.68
N MET A 243 3.10 8.57 -9.41
CA MET A 243 4.36 9.05 -8.84
C MET A 243 5.56 8.57 -9.66
N LEU A 244 5.55 7.30 -10.04
CA LEU A 244 6.68 6.66 -10.71
C LEU A 244 6.81 7.08 -12.17
N ILE A 245 5.72 7.13 -12.93
CA ILE A 245 5.78 7.49 -14.36
C ILE A 245 6.06 8.97 -14.59
N ASN A 246 5.75 9.84 -13.61
CA ASN A 246 6.05 11.27 -13.65
C ASN A 246 7.40 11.60 -12.98
N SER A 247 8.15 10.62 -12.50
CA SER A 247 9.50 10.81 -11.97
C SER A 247 10.46 11.28 -13.07
N ASP A 248 11.48 12.08 -12.75
CA ASP A 248 12.59 12.33 -13.69
C ASP A 248 13.53 11.13 -13.76
N ASN A 249 13.48 10.25 -12.78
CA ASN A 249 14.36 9.10 -12.70
C ASN A 249 13.89 7.95 -13.57
N HIS A 250 14.74 7.50 -14.50
CA HIS A 250 14.42 6.44 -15.46
C HIS A 250 14.13 5.08 -14.79
N TYR A 251 14.82 4.76 -13.69
CA TYR A 251 14.58 3.51 -12.97
C TYR A 251 13.22 3.52 -12.25
N HIS A 252 12.83 4.65 -11.66
CA HIS A 252 11.49 4.80 -11.08
C HIS A 252 10.40 4.68 -12.15
N LYS A 253 10.57 5.29 -13.33
CA LYS A 253 9.66 5.10 -14.47
C LYS A 253 9.56 3.64 -14.88
N PHE A 254 10.71 2.96 -15.01
CA PHE A 254 10.75 1.53 -15.31
C PHE A 254 9.92 0.72 -14.30
N CYS A 255 10.08 0.94 -12.98
CA CYS A 255 9.32 0.24 -11.94
C CYS A 255 7.81 0.50 -12.05
N GLY A 256 7.39 1.72 -12.37
CA GLY A 256 5.99 2.06 -12.59
C GLY A 256 5.39 1.33 -13.80
N TYR A 257 6.08 1.36 -14.94
CA TYR A 257 5.64 0.64 -16.14
C TYR A 257 5.64 -0.88 -15.93
N SER A 258 6.63 -1.42 -15.22
CA SER A 258 6.73 -2.85 -14.90
C SER A 258 5.52 -3.33 -14.11
N TYR A 259 5.14 -2.59 -13.07
CA TYR A 259 3.96 -2.93 -12.27
C TYR A 259 2.68 -2.89 -13.10
N ALA A 260 2.45 -1.82 -13.85
CA ALA A 260 1.27 -1.66 -14.69
C ALA A 260 1.17 -2.74 -15.78
N LEU A 261 2.30 -3.02 -16.46
CA LEU A 261 2.35 -4.08 -17.50
C LEU A 261 2.00 -5.44 -16.92
N ARG A 262 2.53 -5.79 -15.74
CA ARG A 262 2.23 -7.06 -15.07
C ARG A 262 0.72 -7.19 -14.77
N LEU A 263 0.05 -6.13 -14.32
CA LEU A 263 -1.40 -6.14 -14.11
C LEU A 263 -2.17 -6.33 -15.43
N CYS A 264 -1.78 -5.62 -16.50
CA CYS A 264 -2.42 -5.75 -17.81
C CYS A 264 -2.26 -7.15 -18.39
N LEU A 265 -1.05 -7.71 -18.33
CA LEU A 265 -0.77 -9.08 -18.78
C LEU A 265 -1.56 -10.12 -17.99
N ASN A 266 -1.63 -9.98 -16.66
CA ASN A 266 -2.45 -10.85 -15.80
C ASN A 266 -3.95 -10.75 -16.13
N LYS A 267 -4.44 -9.59 -16.53
CA LYS A 267 -5.83 -9.42 -16.95
C LYS A 267 -6.06 -10.06 -18.32
N LEU A 268 -5.17 -9.81 -19.28
CA LEU A 268 -5.24 -10.38 -20.63
C LEU A 268 -5.16 -11.92 -20.59
N SER A 269 -4.31 -12.52 -19.76
CA SER A 269 -4.22 -13.98 -19.64
C SER A 269 -5.54 -14.66 -19.24
N LYS A 270 -6.44 -13.92 -18.56
CA LYS A 270 -7.77 -14.40 -18.16
C LYS A 270 -8.86 -14.14 -19.22
N ILE A 271 -8.66 -13.15 -20.10
CA ILE A 271 -9.64 -12.73 -21.12
C ILE A 271 -9.33 -13.38 -22.47
N ASP A 272 -8.06 -13.39 -22.86
CA ASP A 272 -7.59 -13.92 -24.14
C ASP A 272 -6.14 -14.41 -24.02
N TYR A 273 -6.01 -15.72 -23.78
CA TYR A 273 -4.71 -16.34 -23.56
C TYR A 273 -3.79 -16.29 -24.80
N ASN A 274 -4.34 -16.41 -25.99
CA ASN A 274 -3.54 -16.37 -27.22
C ASN A 274 -2.92 -14.97 -27.41
N LEU A 275 -3.73 -13.94 -27.29
CA LEU A 275 -3.26 -12.54 -27.36
C LEU A 275 -2.27 -12.22 -26.25
N TYR A 276 -2.49 -12.73 -25.02
CA TYR A 276 -1.51 -12.62 -23.96
C TYR A 276 -0.15 -13.19 -24.35
N GLN A 277 -0.12 -14.39 -24.97
CA GLN A 277 1.12 -15.01 -25.42
C GLN A 277 1.83 -14.20 -26.52
N GLU A 278 1.05 -13.64 -27.45
CA GLU A 278 1.60 -12.76 -28.50
C GLU A 278 2.25 -11.51 -27.92
N LEU A 279 1.56 -10.82 -26.99
CA LEU A 279 2.09 -9.62 -26.37
C LEU A 279 3.28 -9.93 -25.45
N LEU A 280 3.26 -11.06 -24.75
CA LEU A 280 4.37 -11.48 -23.89
C LEU A 280 5.67 -11.67 -24.70
N LYS A 281 5.61 -12.15 -25.93
CA LYS A 281 6.78 -12.29 -26.82
C LYS A 281 7.43 -10.95 -27.20
N LYS A 282 6.66 -9.84 -27.13
CA LYS A 282 7.17 -8.49 -27.40
C LYS A 282 7.91 -7.87 -26.21
N VAL A 283 7.80 -8.46 -25.01
CA VAL A 283 8.44 -7.97 -23.78
C VAL A 283 9.88 -8.48 -23.72
N ASN A 284 10.84 -7.61 -23.41
CA ASN A 284 12.24 -7.97 -23.25
C ASN A 284 12.43 -9.13 -22.27
N LYS A 285 13.27 -10.09 -22.65
CA LYS A 285 13.47 -11.36 -21.90
C LYS A 285 13.90 -11.14 -20.46
N GLY A 286 14.70 -10.10 -20.20
CA GLY A 286 15.13 -9.74 -18.86
C GLY A 286 13.97 -9.38 -17.94
N ILE A 287 12.96 -8.65 -18.44
CA ILE A 287 11.75 -8.27 -17.71
C ILE A 287 10.94 -9.52 -17.35
N ILE A 288 10.82 -10.48 -18.30
CA ILE A 288 10.13 -11.74 -18.05
C ILE A 288 10.83 -12.55 -16.93
N LYS A 289 12.19 -12.58 -16.95
CA LYS A 289 12.96 -13.23 -15.88
C LYS A 289 12.67 -12.60 -14.51
N ASP A 290 12.53 -11.28 -14.45
CA ASP A 290 12.17 -10.57 -13.21
C ASP A 290 10.75 -10.94 -12.73
N TYR A 291 9.77 -10.99 -13.64
CA TYR A 291 8.40 -11.40 -13.29
C TYR A 291 8.34 -12.85 -12.77
N VAL A 292 9.13 -13.75 -13.37
CA VAL A 292 9.25 -15.14 -12.90
C VAL A 292 9.87 -15.18 -11.50
N GLU A 293 10.92 -14.40 -11.23
CA GLU A 293 11.53 -14.33 -9.90
C GLU A 293 10.54 -13.80 -8.84
N ILE A 294 9.80 -12.74 -9.16
CA ILE A 294 8.77 -12.19 -8.25
C ILE A 294 7.71 -13.25 -7.94
N ASN A 295 7.23 -13.96 -8.95
CA ASN A 295 6.23 -15.02 -8.76
C ASN A 295 6.79 -16.18 -7.93
N ASN A 296 8.01 -16.63 -8.21
CA ASN A 296 8.66 -17.70 -7.47
C ASN A 296 8.94 -17.31 -6.02
N PHE A 297 9.31 -16.04 -5.79
CA PHE A 297 9.49 -15.53 -4.44
C PHE A 297 8.20 -15.68 -3.62
N TRP A 298 7.07 -15.17 -4.11
CA TRP A 298 5.81 -15.26 -3.37
C TRP A 298 5.33 -16.70 -3.23
N LYS A 299 5.41 -17.50 -4.28
CA LYS A 299 5.04 -18.93 -4.26
C LYS A 299 5.81 -19.72 -3.19
N LYS A 300 7.06 -19.34 -2.90
CA LYS A 300 7.86 -19.99 -1.83
C LYS A 300 7.24 -19.79 -0.44
N TYR A 301 6.50 -18.71 -0.23
CA TYR A 301 5.89 -18.36 1.05
C TYR A 301 4.37 -18.60 1.10
N ASP A 302 3.79 -19.10 0.00
CA ASP A 302 2.39 -19.53 -0.03
C ASP A 302 2.15 -20.60 1.04
N GLY A 303 1.11 -20.40 1.87
CA GLY A 303 0.82 -21.35 2.94
C GLY A 303 -0.35 -20.95 3.81
N LYS A 304 -0.58 -21.74 4.88
CA LYS A 304 -1.72 -21.53 5.80
C LYS A 304 -1.72 -20.14 6.45
N ILE A 305 -0.54 -19.58 6.76
CA ILE A 305 -0.41 -18.25 7.38
C ILE A 305 -0.92 -17.19 6.42
N GLU A 306 -0.52 -17.23 5.16
CA GLU A 306 -1.00 -16.31 4.13
C GLU A 306 -2.52 -16.38 3.96
N VAL A 307 -3.07 -17.60 3.87
CA VAL A 307 -4.53 -17.81 3.71
C VAL A 307 -5.31 -17.21 4.88
N VAL A 308 -4.86 -17.43 6.13
CA VAL A 308 -5.51 -16.89 7.32
C VAL A 308 -5.38 -15.36 7.34
N SER A 309 -4.19 -14.84 7.05
CA SER A 309 -3.91 -13.40 6.99
C SER A 309 -4.79 -12.70 5.96
N LYS A 310 -4.86 -13.24 4.74
CA LYS A 310 -5.70 -12.70 3.66
C LYS A 310 -7.20 -12.74 4.01
N LYS A 311 -7.68 -13.81 4.65
CA LYS A 311 -9.08 -13.88 5.12
C LYS A 311 -9.39 -12.83 6.19
N SER A 312 -8.49 -12.66 7.17
CA SER A 312 -8.66 -11.67 8.23
C SER A 312 -8.67 -10.26 7.66
N TYR A 313 -7.79 -9.98 6.69
CA TYR A 313 -7.73 -8.69 6.02
C TYR A 313 -8.98 -8.45 5.13
N ASP A 314 -9.47 -9.46 4.43
CA ASP A 314 -10.72 -9.38 3.66
C ASP A 314 -11.92 -9.02 4.53
N LEU A 315 -12.04 -9.66 5.71
CA LEU A 315 -13.08 -9.34 6.68
C LEU A 315 -12.94 -7.88 7.19
N PHE A 316 -11.74 -7.45 7.51
CA PHE A 316 -11.46 -6.09 7.94
C PHE A 316 -11.86 -5.05 6.87
N LEU A 317 -11.51 -5.29 5.59
CA LEU A 317 -11.89 -4.42 4.48
C LEU A 317 -13.41 -4.34 4.32
N LYS A 318 -14.11 -5.48 4.39
CA LYS A 318 -15.57 -5.54 4.29
C LYS A 318 -16.25 -4.79 5.45
N GLN A 319 -15.74 -4.90 6.67
CA GLN A 319 -16.22 -4.13 7.82
C GLN A 319 -16.03 -2.61 7.63
N ASN A 320 -15.02 -2.20 6.84
CA ASN A 320 -14.81 -0.80 6.49
C ASN A 320 -15.54 -0.37 5.19
N ASN A 321 -16.58 -1.15 4.79
CA ASN A 321 -17.42 -0.92 3.62
C ASN A 321 -16.73 -1.06 2.25
N ILE A 322 -15.60 -1.74 2.18
CA ILE A 322 -15.00 -2.18 0.92
C ILE A 322 -15.61 -3.53 0.55
N GLN A 323 -16.80 -3.50 -0.07
CA GLN A 323 -17.60 -4.70 -0.36
C GLN A 323 -16.85 -5.78 -1.13
N THR A 324 -15.98 -5.39 -2.03
CA THR A 324 -15.16 -6.32 -2.82
C THR A 324 -14.01 -6.97 -2.02
N GLY A 325 -13.73 -6.47 -0.80
CA GLY A 325 -12.69 -6.98 0.07
C GLY A 325 -11.34 -7.05 -0.62
N ILE A 326 -10.61 -8.16 -0.42
CA ILE A 326 -9.28 -8.40 -0.99
C ILE A 326 -9.29 -8.55 -2.53
N LYS A 327 -10.43 -8.80 -3.17
CA LYS A 327 -10.55 -8.81 -4.64
C LYS A 327 -10.18 -7.47 -5.28
N ASN A 328 -10.10 -6.41 -4.48
CA ASN A 328 -9.59 -5.11 -4.92
C ASN A 328 -8.08 -5.08 -5.20
N TYR A 329 -7.34 -6.11 -4.78
CA TYR A 329 -5.88 -6.21 -4.97
C TYR A 329 -5.47 -6.83 -6.33
N ASN A 330 -6.42 -7.44 -7.06
CA ASN A 330 -6.16 -8.15 -8.32
C ASN A 330 -6.70 -7.40 -9.53
#